data_64f4789ee530f692e14de802f02e17ce
#
_entry.id   64f4789ee530f692e14de802f02e17ce
#
_cell.length_a   1.000
_cell.length_b   1.000
_cell.length_c   1.000
_cell.angle_alpha   90.00
_cell.angle_beta   90.00
_cell.angle_gamma   90.00
#
_symmetry.space_group_name_H-M   'P 1'
#
loop_
_entity.id
_entity.type
_entity.pdbx_description
1 polymer ?
#
loop_
_entity_poly.entity_id
_entity_poly.type
_entity_poly.pdbx_seq_one_letter_code
_entity_poly.pdbx_strand_id
1 'polypeptide(L)'
;MEFSRSGSGASSRWAAAWVLMVALVWSASPARADNGLAQAQGNKEAVGKAFAAWAAGGQTFFDDMLAPNVVWTIKGSSPTARVLRGKQELIDGAVTPLSTRLQRQIRPTIRNLWADGDHVIIEWDGEAVAKDGKPYRNSYLWIFRMQGGRAIEVTAYLDLAPYDDVLRRVPAS
;
A
#
# COMPACT_ATOMS: atom_id res chain seq x y z
N MET A 1 -72.14 18.02 -68.70
CA MET A 1 -72.36 16.77 -67.94
C MET A 1 -71.14 16.55 -67.10
N GLU A 2 -71.28 17.08 -65.89
CA GLU A 2 -71.42 16.36 -64.64
C GLU A 2 -70.62 15.04 -64.58
N PHE A 3 -69.66 14.90 -63.67
CA PHE A 3 -69.90 14.41 -62.33
C PHE A 3 -68.69 14.57 -61.43
N SER A 4 -68.95 15.12 -60.33
CA SER A 4 -68.21 15.20 -59.05
C SER A 4 -67.87 13.84 -58.50
N ARG A 5 -66.76 13.78 -57.69
CA ARG A 5 -66.58 13.13 -56.39
C ARG A 5 -65.14 13.15 -55.97
N SER A 6 -64.73 13.88 -55.01
CA SER A 6 -64.75 13.59 -53.59
C SER A 6 -64.08 12.27 -53.22
N GLY A 7 -62.95 12.34 -52.55
CA GLY A 7 -62.25 11.23 -51.95
C GLY A 7 -61.18 11.73 -50.98
N SER A 8 -61.60 11.91 -49.80
CA SER A 8 -61.10 11.90 -48.44
C SER A 8 -59.56 11.68 -48.27
N GLY A 9 -59.08 12.59 -47.47
CA GLY A 9 -57.74 12.59 -46.93
C GLY A 9 -57.44 11.41 -46.00
N ALA A 10 -56.25 10.97 -46.04
CA ALA A 10 -55.61 10.19 -44.99
C ALA A 10 -54.42 10.97 -44.45
N SER A 11 -54.66 11.64 -43.36
CA SER A 11 -53.60 12.27 -42.58
C SER A 11 -52.81 11.19 -41.82
N SER A 12 -51.65 10.81 -42.36
CA SER A 12 -50.69 9.98 -41.61
C SER A 12 -49.98 10.85 -40.55
N ARG A 13 -50.44 10.72 -39.32
CA ARG A 13 -49.81 11.31 -38.14
C ARG A 13 -48.55 10.50 -37.82
N TRP A 14 -47.39 10.99 -38.24
CA TRP A 14 -46.09 10.49 -37.80
C TRP A 14 -45.90 10.93 -36.34
N ALA A 15 -46.13 10.01 -35.42
CA ALA A 15 -45.76 10.19 -34.02
C ALA A 15 -44.23 10.10 -33.94
N ALA A 16 -43.57 11.24 -33.78
CA ALA A 16 -42.17 11.31 -33.46
C ALA A 16 -41.98 10.79 -32.03
N ALA A 17 -41.52 9.56 -31.90
CA ALA A 17 -41.10 9.01 -30.60
C ALA A 17 -39.76 9.66 -30.22
N TRP A 18 -39.80 10.61 -29.30
CA TRP A 18 -38.62 11.15 -28.65
C TRP A 18 -38.09 10.11 -27.67
N VAL A 19 -37.02 9.37 -28.07
CA VAL A 19 -36.27 8.54 -27.16
C VAL A 19 -35.41 9.46 -26.28
N LEU A 20 -35.88 9.71 -25.06
CA LEU A 20 -35.11 10.35 -23.99
C LEU A 20 -33.98 9.37 -23.60
N MET A 21 -32.82 9.54 -24.19
CA MET A 21 -31.57 8.94 -23.67
C MET A 21 -31.20 9.67 -22.36
N VAL A 22 -31.61 9.09 -21.25
CA VAL A 22 -31.10 9.52 -19.94
C VAL A 22 -29.66 9.01 -19.85
N ALA A 23 -28.71 9.87 -20.21
CA ALA A 23 -27.31 9.64 -19.89
C ALA A 23 -27.16 9.71 -18.36
N LEU A 24 -27.07 8.55 -17.71
CA LEU A 24 -26.61 8.44 -16.32
C LEU A 24 -25.16 8.87 -16.29
N VAL A 25 -24.92 10.17 -16.13
CA VAL A 25 -23.62 10.70 -15.75
C VAL A 25 -23.41 10.25 -14.31
N TRP A 26 -22.59 9.23 -14.13
CA TRP A 26 -22.11 8.81 -12.83
C TRP A 26 -21.11 9.87 -12.34
N SER A 27 -21.64 10.98 -11.84
CA SER A 27 -20.86 12.00 -11.16
C SER A 27 -20.42 11.41 -9.82
N ALA A 28 -19.14 11.02 -9.71
CA ALA A 28 -18.54 10.74 -8.42
C ALA A 28 -18.72 11.98 -7.54
N SER A 29 -19.43 11.83 -6.41
CA SER A 29 -19.72 12.94 -5.51
C SER A 29 -18.42 13.55 -5.00
N PRO A 30 -18.21 14.86 -5.06
CA PRO A 30 -16.98 15.53 -4.58
C PRO A 30 -16.64 15.16 -3.12
N ALA A 31 -17.64 14.98 -2.26
CA ALA A 31 -17.44 14.53 -0.87
C ALA A 31 -16.73 13.18 -0.74
N ARG A 32 -16.82 12.29 -1.73
CA ARG A 32 -16.14 11.00 -1.71
C ARG A 32 -14.66 11.12 -2.09
N ALA A 33 -14.34 12.06 -2.99
CA ALA A 33 -12.96 12.40 -3.35
C ALA A 33 -12.23 13.09 -2.19
N ASP A 34 -12.89 14.03 -1.50
CA ASP A 34 -12.32 14.73 -0.34
C ASP A 34 -12.03 13.77 0.82
N ASN A 35 -12.94 12.82 1.10
CA ASN A 35 -12.70 11.79 2.13
C ASN A 35 -11.52 10.88 1.78
N GLY A 36 -11.35 10.53 0.50
CA GLY A 36 -10.23 9.71 0.03
C GLY A 36 -8.88 10.42 0.20
N LEU A 37 -8.83 11.71 -0.12
CA LEU A 37 -7.63 12.53 0.05
C LEU A 37 -7.27 12.72 1.54
N ALA A 38 -8.26 13.00 2.38
CA ALA A 38 -8.04 13.13 3.82
C ALA A 38 -7.56 11.82 4.45
N GLN A 39 -8.12 10.67 4.02
CA GLN A 39 -7.67 9.35 4.46
C GLN A 39 -6.23 9.07 4.03
N ALA A 40 -5.89 9.31 2.77
CA ALA A 40 -4.55 9.11 2.24
C ALA A 40 -3.52 9.98 3.01
N GLN A 41 -3.85 11.24 3.27
CA GLN A 41 -3.01 12.15 4.03
C GLN A 41 -2.82 11.66 5.48
N GLY A 42 -3.89 11.26 6.17
CA GLY A 42 -3.82 10.72 7.52
C GLY A 42 -2.97 9.44 7.61
N ASN A 43 -3.12 8.52 6.64
CA ASN A 43 -2.31 7.31 6.55
C ASN A 43 -0.83 7.64 6.31
N LYS A 44 -0.54 8.60 5.42
CA LYS A 44 0.82 9.07 5.15
C LYS A 44 1.49 9.64 6.41
N GLU A 45 0.78 10.48 7.14
CA GLU A 45 1.27 11.07 8.39
C GLU A 45 1.54 10.00 9.46
N ALA A 46 0.65 9.01 9.61
CA ALA A 46 0.81 7.91 10.55
C ALA A 46 2.09 7.10 10.26
N VAL A 47 2.30 6.71 8.99
CA VAL A 47 3.50 5.98 8.57
C VAL A 47 4.76 6.83 8.76
N GLY A 48 4.74 8.10 8.33
CA GLY A 48 5.87 9.03 8.50
C GLY A 48 6.27 9.22 9.96
N LYS A 49 5.29 9.40 10.86
CA LYS A 49 5.50 9.52 12.30
C LYS A 49 6.11 8.24 12.91
N ALA A 50 5.63 7.06 12.51
CA ALA A 50 6.16 5.80 13.00
C ALA A 50 7.62 5.59 12.57
N PHE A 51 7.96 5.92 11.31
CA PHE A 51 9.34 5.87 10.82
C PHE A 51 10.25 6.89 11.53
N ALA A 52 9.77 8.10 11.78
CA ALA A 52 10.52 9.12 12.53
C ALA A 52 10.82 8.66 13.97
N ALA A 53 9.86 8.03 14.65
CA ALA A 53 10.06 7.44 15.97
C ALA A 53 11.10 6.30 15.92
N TRP A 54 11.04 5.44 14.90
CA TRP A 54 12.04 4.36 14.71
C TRP A 54 13.43 4.94 14.43
N ALA A 55 13.56 5.93 13.57
CA ALA A 55 14.82 6.62 13.30
C ALA A 55 15.43 7.25 14.56
N ALA A 56 14.61 7.77 15.47
CA ALA A 56 15.03 8.28 16.77
C ALA A 56 15.40 7.20 17.80
N GLY A 57 15.20 5.92 17.47
CA GLY A 57 15.57 4.78 18.33
C GLY A 57 14.41 4.05 18.98
N GLY A 58 13.18 4.38 18.63
CA GLY A 58 12.00 3.62 19.01
C GLY A 58 12.08 2.16 18.56
N GLN A 59 11.49 1.26 19.33
CA GLN A 59 11.52 -0.19 19.05
C GLN A 59 10.12 -0.77 18.82
N THR A 60 9.09 0.06 18.86
CA THR A 60 7.68 -0.37 18.81
C THR A 60 7.06 -0.27 17.40
N PHE A 61 7.87 0.01 16.35
CA PHE A 61 7.37 0.24 15.00
C PHE A 61 6.39 -0.85 14.53
N PHE A 62 6.79 -2.13 14.65
CA PHE A 62 5.97 -3.24 14.18
C PHE A 62 4.72 -3.44 15.06
N ASP A 63 4.81 -3.12 16.34
CA ASP A 63 3.67 -3.22 17.27
C ASP A 63 2.63 -2.13 17.05
N ASP A 64 3.08 -0.92 16.80
CA ASP A 64 2.22 0.24 16.62
C ASP A 64 1.61 0.29 15.22
N MET A 65 2.38 -0.07 14.20
CA MET A 65 2.01 0.09 12.79
C MET A 65 1.24 -1.09 12.22
N LEU A 66 1.47 -2.33 12.68
CA LEU A 66 0.89 -3.50 12.05
C LEU A 66 -0.34 -4.02 12.79
N ALA A 67 -1.34 -4.46 12.01
CA ALA A 67 -2.44 -5.25 12.54
C ALA A 67 -1.95 -6.63 13.01
N PRO A 68 -2.58 -7.26 14.02
CA PRO A 68 -2.17 -8.61 14.49
C PRO A 68 -2.17 -9.67 13.39
N ASN A 69 -3.11 -9.56 12.45
CA ASN A 69 -3.31 -10.49 11.32
C ASN A 69 -2.72 -9.99 10.00
N VAL A 70 -1.75 -9.07 10.04
CA VAL A 70 -1.11 -8.52 8.84
C VAL A 70 -0.59 -9.62 7.92
N VAL A 71 -0.72 -9.43 6.60
CA VAL A 71 -0.06 -10.26 5.61
C VAL A 71 1.16 -9.51 5.08
N TRP A 72 2.35 -10.03 5.36
CA TRP A 72 3.61 -9.43 4.94
C TRP A 72 4.26 -10.25 3.83
N THR A 73 4.44 -9.67 2.66
CA THR A 73 5.06 -10.33 1.51
C THR A 73 6.45 -9.75 1.25
N ILE A 74 7.50 -10.53 1.44
CA ILE A 74 8.87 -10.20 1.02
C ILE A 74 9.02 -10.65 -0.42
N LYS A 75 9.27 -9.70 -1.34
CA LYS A 75 9.45 -9.95 -2.76
C LYS A 75 10.92 -10.24 -3.09
N GLY A 76 11.13 -11.17 -4.01
CA GLY A 76 12.46 -11.55 -4.50
C GLY A 76 12.55 -13.03 -4.82
N SER A 77 13.78 -13.50 -5.08
CA SER A 77 14.08 -14.89 -5.50
C SER A 77 14.95 -15.66 -4.52
N SER A 78 15.38 -15.06 -3.40
CA SER A 78 16.14 -15.75 -2.36
C SER A 78 15.20 -16.57 -1.44
N PRO A 79 15.73 -17.51 -0.64
CA PRO A 79 14.95 -18.25 0.36
C PRO A 79 14.26 -17.36 1.41
N THR A 80 14.74 -16.12 1.60
CA THR A 80 14.12 -15.12 2.48
C THR A 80 12.82 -14.57 1.89
N ALA A 81 12.67 -14.57 0.55
CA ALA A 81 11.46 -14.12 -0.12
C ALA A 81 10.28 -15.07 0.17
N ARG A 82 9.27 -14.58 0.88
CA ARG A 82 8.11 -15.39 1.29
C ARG A 82 6.95 -14.52 1.77
N VAL A 83 5.82 -15.17 2.00
CA VAL A 83 4.65 -14.57 2.64
C VAL A 83 4.62 -15.00 4.11
N LEU A 84 4.47 -14.05 5.00
CA LEU A 84 4.35 -14.21 6.45
C LEU A 84 2.96 -13.75 6.87
N ARG A 85 2.21 -14.60 7.60
CA ARG A 85 0.81 -14.37 7.94
C ARG A 85 0.67 -14.16 9.45
N GLY A 86 0.35 -12.92 9.80
CA GLY A 86 0.32 -12.44 11.18
C GLY A 86 1.62 -11.78 11.61
N LYS A 87 1.47 -10.81 12.51
CA LYS A 87 2.59 -10.03 13.04
C LYS A 87 3.64 -10.92 13.72
N GLN A 88 3.22 -11.94 14.46
CA GLN A 88 4.15 -12.82 15.16
C GLN A 88 5.02 -13.63 14.19
N GLU A 89 4.44 -14.17 13.11
CA GLU A 89 5.21 -14.89 12.09
C GLU A 89 6.24 -13.98 11.40
N LEU A 90 5.89 -12.70 11.16
CA LEU A 90 6.83 -11.72 10.66
C LEU A 90 7.99 -11.47 11.64
N ILE A 91 7.67 -11.25 12.92
CA ILE A 91 8.68 -10.99 13.95
C ILE A 91 9.63 -12.17 14.05
N ASP A 92 9.13 -13.39 14.20
CA ASP A 92 9.94 -14.60 14.39
C ASP A 92 10.69 -15.01 13.11
N GLY A 93 10.04 -14.81 11.95
CA GLY A 93 10.56 -15.27 10.67
C GLY A 93 11.49 -14.31 9.94
N ALA A 94 11.37 -12.99 10.17
CA ALA A 94 12.18 -12.01 9.44
C ALA A 94 12.83 -10.95 10.34
N VAL A 95 12.10 -10.39 11.32
CA VAL A 95 12.64 -9.30 12.13
C VAL A 95 13.68 -9.80 13.12
N THR A 96 13.33 -10.78 13.96
CA THR A 96 14.20 -11.36 14.97
C THR A 96 15.46 -12.00 14.37
N PRO A 97 15.40 -12.78 13.27
CA PRO A 97 16.61 -13.34 12.65
C PRO A 97 17.65 -12.29 12.28
N LEU A 98 17.24 -11.12 11.78
CA LEU A 98 18.18 -10.05 11.48
C LEU A 98 18.59 -9.28 12.75
N SER A 99 17.61 -8.81 13.55
CA SER A 99 17.87 -7.92 14.68
C SER A 99 18.78 -8.53 15.74
N THR A 100 18.67 -9.84 16.00
CA THR A 100 19.55 -10.58 16.95
C THR A 100 20.99 -10.68 16.47
N ARG A 101 21.25 -10.44 15.20
CA ARG A 101 22.60 -10.43 14.58
C ARG A 101 23.22 -9.04 14.47
N LEU A 102 22.48 -8.00 14.88
CA LEU A 102 22.95 -6.63 14.83
C LEU A 102 23.50 -6.18 16.18
N GLN A 103 24.67 -5.56 16.18
CA GLN A 103 25.23 -4.83 17.32
C GLN A 103 24.56 -3.46 17.47
N ARG A 104 24.33 -2.76 16.35
CA ARG A 104 23.52 -1.56 16.28
C ARG A 104 22.31 -1.83 15.41
N GLN A 105 21.13 -1.55 15.94
CA GLN A 105 19.87 -1.77 15.24
C GLN A 105 19.72 -0.85 14.03
N ILE A 106 18.87 -1.24 13.08
CA ILE A 106 18.60 -0.47 11.88
C ILE A 106 18.08 0.92 12.25
N ARG A 107 18.66 1.94 11.60
CA ARG A 107 18.17 3.30 11.59
C ARG A 107 17.66 3.62 10.20
N PRO A 108 16.35 3.84 10.03
CA PRO A 108 15.77 4.19 8.74
C PRO A 108 16.01 5.66 8.41
N THR A 109 16.25 5.92 7.12
CA THR A 109 16.24 7.25 6.52
C THR A 109 15.21 7.25 5.41
N ILE A 110 14.11 8.00 5.57
CA ILE A 110 13.07 8.11 4.55
C ILE A 110 13.63 8.87 3.36
N ARG A 111 13.47 8.31 2.16
CA ARG A 111 13.78 8.95 0.88
C ARG A 111 12.54 9.58 0.28
N ASN A 112 11.49 8.80 0.17
CA ASN A 112 10.23 9.25 -0.39
C ASN A 112 9.04 8.62 0.35
N LEU A 113 7.91 9.34 0.38
CA LEU A 113 6.68 8.88 1.02
C LEU A 113 5.48 9.38 0.22
N TRP A 114 4.69 8.46 -0.32
CA TRP A 114 3.49 8.74 -1.09
C TRP A 114 2.28 8.03 -0.46
N ALA A 115 1.08 8.53 -0.73
CA ALA A 115 -0.15 7.87 -0.36
C ALA A 115 -1.23 8.08 -1.43
N ASP A 116 -2.04 7.03 -1.62
CA ASP A 116 -3.23 7.05 -2.47
C ASP A 116 -4.31 6.16 -1.81
N GLY A 117 -5.44 6.75 -1.44
CA GLY A 117 -6.52 6.07 -0.73
C GLY A 117 -6.05 5.39 0.55
N ASP A 118 -6.17 4.07 0.60
CA ASP A 118 -5.72 3.24 1.72
C ASP A 118 -4.26 2.75 1.58
N HIS A 119 -3.56 3.10 0.51
CA HIS A 119 -2.18 2.70 0.28
C HIS A 119 -1.19 3.79 0.66
N VAL A 120 -0.10 3.37 1.31
CA VAL A 120 1.09 4.20 1.58
C VAL A 120 2.32 3.50 1.03
N ILE A 121 3.09 4.22 0.22
CA ILE A 121 4.34 3.72 -0.35
C ILE A 121 5.47 4.50 0.29
N ILE A 122 6.45 3.80 0.85
CA ILE A 122 7.63 4.41 1.45
C ILE A 122 8.90 3.80 0.87
N GLU A 123 9.76 4.67 0.39
CA GLU A 123 11.14 4.34 0.01
C GLU A 123 12.07 4.83 1.11
N TRP A 124 12.94 3.97 1.60
CA TRP A 124 13.84 4.28 2.70
C TRP A 124 15.12 3.46 2.67
N ASP A 125 16.18 4.03 3.24
CA ASP A 125 17.45 3.32 3.46
C ASP A 125 17.58 2.93 4.92
N GLY A 126 18.13 1.74 5.16
CA GLY A 126 18.44 1.23 6.49
C GLY A 126 19.94 1.05 6.69
N GLU A 127 20.48 1.59 7.78
CA GLU A 127 21.84 1.40 8.21
C GLU A 127 21.91 0.75 9.58
N ALA A 128 22.81 -0.22 9.73
CA ALA A 128 23.08 -0.93 10.98
C ALA A 128 24.54 -1.40 11.04
N VAL A 129 24.93 -2.01 12.15
CA VAL A 129 26.21 -2.72 12.29
C VAL A 129 25.92 -4.12 12.78
N ALA A 130 26.40 -5.11 12.07
CA ALA A 130 26.33 -6.51 12.48
C ALA A 130 27.29 -6.81 13.65
N LYS A 131 27.07 -7.89 14.39
CA LYS A 131 27.88 -8.29 15.56
C LYS A 131 29.33 -8.63 15.21
N ASP A 132 29.62 -8.94 13.93
CA ASP A 132 30.99 -9.11 13.43
C ASP A 132 31.69 -7.78 13.09
N GLY A 133 31.07 -6.64 13.42
CA GLY A 133 31.61 -5.30 13.19
C GLY A 133 31.39 -4.75 11.78
N LYS A 134 30.90 -5.56 10.82
CA LYS A 134 30.66 -5.10 9.46
C LYS A 134 29.39 -4.28 9.34
N PRO A 135 29.37 -3.25 8.47
CA PRO A 135 28.16 -2.49 8.22
C PRO A 135 27.10 -3.35 7.52
N TYR A 136 25.83 -3.11 7.88
CA TYR A 136 24.66 -3.53 7.12
C TYR A 136 24.01 -2.30 6.52
N ARG A 137 23.83 -2.29 5.21
CA ARG A 137 23.11 -1.25 4.47
C ARG A 137 22.18 -1.89 3.49
N ASN A 138 20.98 -1.34 3.40
CA ASN A 138 19.97 -1.83 2.47
C ASN A 138 19.03 -0.71 2.08
N SER A 139 18.43 -0.80 0.88
CA SER A 139 17.38 0.07 0.41
C SER A 139 16.07 -0.72 0.32
N TYR A 140 15.00 -0.06 0.67
CA TYR A 140 13.69 -0.67 0.82
C TYR A 140 12.63 0.14 0.10
N LEU A 141 11.65 -0.56 -0.47
CA LEU A 141 10.36 -0.01 -0.86
C LEU A 141 9.27 -0.85 -0.20
N TRP A 142 8.50 -0.23 0.70
CA TRP A 142 7.36 -0.88 1.33
C TRP A 142 6.05 -0.25 0.86
N ILE A 143 5.08 -1.10 0.54
CA ILE A 143 3.74 -0.71 0.17
C ILE A 143 2.80 -1.24 1.25
N PHE A 144 2.22 -0.33 2.02
CA PHE A 144 1.24 -0.64 3.07
C PHE A 144 -0.16 -0.50 2.52
N ARG A 145 -1.04 -1.43 2.83
CA ARG A 145 -2.48 -1.24 2.76
C ARG A 145 -3.01 -1.02 4.19
N MET A 146 -3.59 0.15 4.41
CA MET A 146 -3.96 0.65 5.73
C MET A 146 -5.46 0.45 6.00
N GLN A 147 -5.79 0.04 7.22
CA GLN A 147 -7.16 -0.01 7.71
C GLN A 147 -7.17 0.33 9.21
N GLY A 148 -8.02 1.27 9.63
CA GLY A 148 -8.15 1.67 11.02
C GLY A 148 -6.82 2.13 11.66
N GLY A 149 -5.98 2.84 10.87
CA GLY A 149 -4.68 3.36 11.33
C GLY A 149 -3.56 2.31 11.41
N ARG A 150 -3.80 1.07 10.97
CA ARG A 150 -2.80 -0.01 10.96
C ARG A 150 -2.69 -0.64 9.57
N ALA A 151 -1.49 -1.15 9.26
CA ALA A 151 -1.27 -1.89 8.03
C ALA A 151 -1.82 -3.32 8.19
N ILE A 152 -2.70 -3.71 7.27
CA ILE A 152 -3.28 -5.06 7.18
C ILE A 152 -2.59 -5.91 6.14
N GLU A 153 -1.95 -5.28 5.15
CA GLU A 153 -1.07 -5.92 4.17
C GLU A 153 0.16 -5.06 3.96
N VAL A 154 1.29 -5.72 3.74
CA VAL A 154 2.54 -5.05 3.36
C VAL A 154 3.22 -5.86 2.26
N THR A 155 3.58 -5.18 1.17
CA THR A 155 4.51 -5.72 0.17
C THR A 155 5.85 -5.04 0.36
N ALA A 156 6.88 -5.83 0.67
CA ALA A 156 8.22 -5.36 0.97
C ALA A 156 9.19 -5.78 -0.14
N TYR A 157 9.83 -4.79 -0.75
CA TYR A 157 10.97 -4.95 -1.63
C TYR A 157 12.23 -4.48 -0.89
N LEU A 158 13.29 -5.24 -1.01
CA LEU A 158 14.61 -4.91 -0.47
C LEU A 158 15.67 -5.70 -1.26
N ASP A 159 16.92 -5.26 -1.18
CA ASP A 159 18.01 -6.12 -1.64
C ASP A 159 18.20 -7.26 -0.64
N LEU A 160 17.89 -8.49 -1.08
CA LEU A 160 17.97 -9.67 -0.25
C LEU A 160 19.41 -10.14 -0.03
N ALA A 161 20.35 -9.77 -0.91
CA ALA A 161 21.73 -10.22 -0.79
C ALA A 161 22.42 -9.74 0.50
N PRO A 162 22.38 -8.45 0.90
CA PRO A 162 22.93 -8.01 2.19
C PRO A 162 22.21 -8.63 3.40
N TYR A 163 20.88 -8.83 3.32
CA TYR A 163 20.10 -9.46 4.38
C TYR A 163 20.54 -10.92 4.59
N ASP A 164 20.54 -11.72 3.52
CA ASP A 164 20.94 -13.13 3.56
C ASP A 164 22.43 -13.29 3.95
N ASP A 165 23.29 -12.33 3.57
CA ASP A 165 24.69 -12.33 3.95
C ASP A 165 24.87 -12.22 5.48
N VAL A 166 24.15 -11.30 6.14
CA VAL A 166 24.19 -11.19 7.61
C VAL A 166 23.71 -12.48 8.26
N LEU A 167 22.61 -13.06 7.78
CA LEU A 167 22.07 -14.31 8.34
C LEU A 167 23.06 -15.49 8.22
N ARG A 168 23.82 -15.54 7.13
CA ARG A 168 24.78 -16.62 6.86
C ARG A 168 26.08 -16.46 7.68
N ARG A 169 26.61 -15.21 7.78
CA ARG A 169 27.93 -14.94 8.36
C ARG A 169 27.94 -14.66 9.85
N VAL A 170 26.81 -14.23 10.42
CA VAL A 170 26.71 -13.89 11.84
C VAL A 170 25.82 -14.91 12.56
N PRO A 171 26.33 -15.66 13.54
CA PRO A 171 25.51 -16.58 14.31
C PRO A 171 24.36 -15.88 15.03
N ALA A 172 23.21 -16.57 15.16
CA ALA A 172 22.18 -16.16 16.11
C ALA A 172 22.69 -16.39 17.53
N SER A 173 22.57 -15.38 18.37
CA SER A 173 22.93 -15.47 19.81
C SER A 173 21.67 -15.49 20.65
#